data_1aeaeba402ad904abce31c1006e56228
#
_entry.id   1aeaeba402ad904abce31c1006e56228
#
_cell.length_a   1.000
_cell.length_b   1.000
_cell.length_c   1.000
_cell.angle_alpha   90.00
_cell.angle_beta   90.00
_cell.angle_gamma   90.00
#
_symmetry.space_group_name_H-M   'P 1'
#
loop_
_entity.id
_entity.type
_entity.pdbx_description
1 polymer ?
#
loop_
_entity_poly.entity_id
_entity_poly.type
_entity_poly.pdbx_seq_one_letter_code
_entity_poly.pdbx_strand_id
1 'polypeptide(L)'
;MNETFDASEIEVYNEVFSKEDFKQINNFLRRPLWGYGNISHPKDEAIPFFTMSFRDEPFFNDYCLSRICDVLGRKYKLRDCYANGHIFGTQGSPHQDAPSKDYYTFLLYSNQVGPDIRKWKPQWGGKTVFFLNEEEHHYVLPKPNTGTLFPSNIFHYAESTTRHFSGLRMSVAWKLITQ
;
A
#
# COMPACT_ATOMS: atom_id res chain seq x y z
N MET A 1 17.70 -15.45 -0.65
CA MET A 1 16.34 -15.49 -1.22
C MET A 1 16.39 -16.38 -2.46
N ASN A 2 15.59 -17.48 -2.52
CA ASN A 2 15.71 -18.46 -3.63
C ASN A 2 14.64 -18.28 -4.72
N GLU A 3 13.77 -17.28 -4.63
CA GLU A 3 12.79 -16.97 -5.67
C GLU A 3 13.20 -15.69 -6.41
N THR A 4 13.14 -15.76 -7.74
CA THR A 4 13.32 -14.62 -8.63
C THR A 4 11.94 -14.21 -9.16
N PHE A 5 11.64 -12.93 -9.13
CA PHE A 5 10.41 -12.34 -9.64
C PHE A 5 10.70 -11.48 -10.86
N ASP A 6 9.73 -11.37 -11.75
CA ASP A 6 9.78 -10.45 -12.88
C ASP A 6 9.09 -9.12 -12.50
N ALA A 7 9.63 -8.00 -12.97
CA ALA A 7 9.04 -6.69 -12.73
C ALA A 7 7.59 -6.56 -13.25
N SER A 8 7.21 -7.35 -14.25
CA SER A 8 5.84 -7.41 -14.78
C SER A 8 4.82 -8.02 -13.82
N GLU A 9 5.30 -8.74 -12.77
CA GLU A 9 4.43 -9.25 -11.70
C GLU A 9 3.99 -8.14 -10.74
N ILE A 10 4.58 -6.94 -10.85
CA ILE A 10 4.20 -5.75 -10.09
C ILE A 10 3.39 -4.84 -11.01
N GLU A 11 2.08 -5.03 -10.99
CA GLU A 11 1.16 -4.32 -11.87
C GLU A 11 0.78 -2.96 -11.27
N VAL A 12 0.88 -1.88 -12.05
CA VAL A 12 0.59 -0.52 -11.60
C VAL A 12 -0.61 0.04 -12.36
N TYR A 13 -1.61 0.51 -11.64
CA TYR A 13 -2.85 1.06 -12.15
C TYR A 13 -2.98 2.52 -11.73
N ASN A 14 -3.16 3.41 -12.70
CA ASN A 14 -3.41 4.83 -12.41
C ASN A 14 -4.93 5.10 -12.34
N GLU A 15 -5.32 6.09 -11.54
CA GLU A 15 -6.71 6.53 -11.42
C GLU A 15 -7.70 5.39 -11.11
N VAL A 16 -7.35 4.56 -10.13
CA VAL A 16 -8.09 3.35 -9.74
C VAL A 16 -9.55 3.64 -9.38
N PHE A 17 -9.78 4.72 -8.66
CA PHE A 17 -11.10 5.12 -8.18
C PHE A 17 -11.57 6.41 -8.85
N SER A 18 -12.88 6.58 -8.97
CA SER A 18 -13.48 7.87 -9.35
C SER A 18 -13.01 8.98 -8.38
N LYS A 19 -13.17 10.25 -8.79
CA LYS A 19 -12.83 11.38 -7.91
C LYS A 19 -13.65 11.36 -6.62
N GLU A 20 -14.91 10.96 -6.71
CA GLU A 20 -15.86 10.87 -5.61
C GLU A 20 -15.46 9.77 -4.63
N ASP A 21 -15.17 8.56 -5.13
CA ASP A 21 -14.75 7.42 -4.32
C ASP A 21 -13.41 7.70 -3.64
N PHE A 22 -12.44 8.23 -4.39
CA PHE A 22 -11.14 8.59 -3.85
C PHE A 22 -11.23 9.68 -2.77
N LYS A 23 -12.13 10.65 -2.94
CA LYS A 23 -12.45 11.64 -1.89
C LYS A 23 -13.03 10.96 -0.65
N GLN A 24 -13.93 9.99 -0.83
CA GLN A 24 -14.51 9.25 0.29
C GLN A 24 -13.45 8.42 1.03
N ILE A 25 -12.57 7.70 0.33
CA ILE A 25 -11.41 6.99 0.91
C ILE A 25 -10.59 7.97 1.76
N ASN A 26 -10.25 9.14 1.23
CA ASN A 26 -9.47 10.15 1.96
C ASN A 26 -10.21 10.71 3.19
N ASN A 27 -11.53 10.80 3.16
CA ASN A 27 -12.30 11.19 4.33
C ASN A 27 -12.21 10.16 5.46
N PHE A 28 -12.20 8.87 5.12
CA PHE A 28 -11.92 7.80 6.11
C PHE A 28 -10.53 7.94 6.71
N LEU A 29 -9.51 8.15 5.89
CA LEU A 29 -8.11 8.28 6.32
C LEU A 29 -7.83 9.52 7.17
N ARG A 30 -8.72 10.53 7.17
CA ARG A 30 -8.65 11.72 8.04
C ARG A 30 -9.24 11.51 9.42
N ARG A 31 -9.91 10.38 9.67
CA ARG A 31 -10.46 10.09 11.00
C ARG A 31 -9.31 9.96 12.01
N PRO A 32 -9.49 10.37 13.28
CA PRO A 32 -8.47 10.26 14.32
C PRO A 32 -8.39 8.84 14.90
N LEU A 33 -8.28 7.83 14.04
CA LEU A 33 -8.28 6.40 14.39
C LEU A 33 -6.93 5.74 14.10
N TRP A 34 -5.90 6.53 13.84
CA TRP A 34 -4.55 6.02 13.60
C TRP A 34 -3.91 5.55 14.91
N GLY A 35 -3.56 4.29 14.98
CA GLY A 35 -2.74 3.71 16.05
C GLY A 35 -1.26 3.77 15.67
N TYR A 36 -0.37 4.16 16.61
CA TYR A 36 1.08 4.08 16.44
C TYR A 36 1.63 2.84 17.14
N GLY A 37 2.67 2.24 16.58
CA GLY A 37 3.34 1.09 17.17
C GLY A 37 3.28 -0.19 16.30
N ASN A 38 2.65 -0.13 15.11
CA ASN A 38 2.70 -1.25 14.18
C ASN A 38 4.11 -1.41 13.58
N ILE A 39 4.54 -2.65 13.40
CA ILE A 39 5.85 -3.02 12.82
C ILE A 39 5.65 -4.03 11.69
N SER A 40 6.50 -4.00 10.66
CA SER A 40 6.38 -4.93 9.53
C SER A 40 6.78 -6.35 9.88
N HIS A 41 7.77 -6.51 10.77
CA HIS A 41 8.28 -7.82 11.20
C HIS A 41 8.73 -7.79 12.66
N PRO A 42 8.28 -8.75 13.51
CA PRO A 42 8.52 -8.71 14.96
C PRO A 42 9.95 -9.05 15.40
N LYS A 43 10.84 -9.50 14.50
CA LYS A 43 12.17 -9.99 14.85
C LYS A 43 13.30 -8.96 14.70
N ASP A 44 13.03 -7.83 14.04
CA ASP A 44 14.05 -6.86 13.73
C ASP A 44 13.93 -5.62 14.60
N GLU A 45 14.95 -4.76 14.59
CA GLU A 45 14.90 -3.38 15.09
C GLU A 45 13.93 -2.54 14.22
N ALA A 46 12.69 -3.02 14.14
CA ALA A 46 11.67 -2.46 13.25
C ALA A 46 11.22 -1.10 13.78
N ILE A 47 11.29 -0.10 12.93
CA ILE A 47 10.81 1.25 13.25
C ILE A 47 9.27 1.23 13.21
N PRO A 48 8.59 1.59 14.31
CA PRO A 48 7.14 1.63 14.35
C PRO A 48 6.55 2.69 13.40
N PHE A 49 5.37 2.40 12.87
CA PHE A 49 4.60 3.31 12.03
C PHE A 49 3.11 3.29 12.40
N PHE A 50 2.34 4.16 11.77
CA PHE A 50 0.91 4.28 12.02
C PHE A 50 0.11 3.25 11.20
N THR A 51 -0.98 2.75 11.80
CA THR A 51 -1.95 1.89 11.12
C THR A 51 -3.38 2.26 11.48
N MET A 52 -4.33 1.95 10.59
CA MET A 52 -5.76 2.08 10.80
C MET A 52 -6.46 0.87 10.20
N SER A 53 -7.22 0.12 11.00
CA SER A 53 -7.97 -1.06 10.54
C SER A 53 -9.23 -0.66 9.78
N PHE A 54 -9.53 -1.37 8.69
CA PHE A 54 -10.79 -1.30 7.95
C PHE A 54 -11.51 -2.65 7.89
N ARG A 55 -11.13 -3.57 8.77
CA ARG A 55 -11.68 -4.94 8.80
C ARG A 55 -13.21 -4.99 8.85
N ASP A 56 -13.83 -4.04 9.55
CA ASP A 56 -15.29 -4.00 9.75
C ASP A 56 -15.94 -2.82 8.99
N GLU A 57 -15.28 -2.31 7.94
CA GLU A 57 -15.78 -1.20 7.14
C GLU A 57 -16.28 -1.69 5.76
N PRO A 58 -17.61 -1.87 5.56
CA PRO A 58 -18.17 -2.40 4.31
C PRO A 58 -17.79 -1.59 3.07
N PHE A 59 -17.57 -0.27 3.22
CA PHE A 59 -17.11 0.57 2.12
C PHE A 59 -15.79 0.06 1.53
N PHE A 60 -14.84 -0.38 2.37
CA PHE A 60 -13.55 -0.92 1.90
C PHE A 60 -13.65 -2.39 1.51
N ASN A 61 -14.41 -3.17 2.29
CA ASN A 61 -14.42 -4.64 2.20
C ASN A 61 -15.29 -5.14 1.05
N ASP A 62 -16.36 -4.42 0.72
CA ASP A 62 -17.30 -4.81 -0.33
C ASP A 62 -17.22 -3.87 -1.53
N TYR A 63 -17.51 -2.57 -1.33
CA TYR A 63 -17.58 -1.62 -2.43
C TYR A 63 -16.22 -1.40 -3.11
N CYS A 64 -15.19 -0.98 -2.34
CA CYS A 64 -13.87 -0.72 -2.91
C CYS A 64 -13.25 -1.99 -3.50
N LEU A 65 -13.41 -3.15 -2.83
CA LEU A 65 -12.95 -4.44 -3.35
C LEU A 65 -13.59 -4.77 -4.71
N SER A 66 -14.92 -4.59 -4.84
CA SER A 66 -15.60 -4.77 -6.13
C SER A 66 -15.01 -3.89 -7.22
N ARG A 67 -14.79 -2.59 -6.93
CA ARG A 67 -14.17 -1.65 -7.87
C ARG A 67 -12.73 -2.05 -8.25
N ILE A 68 -11.95 -2.52 -7.28
CA ILE A 68 -10.59 -3.06 -7.53
C ILE A 68 -10.68 -4.26 -8.46
N CYS A 69 -11.56 -5.22 -8.19
CA CYS A 69 -11.77 -6.40 -9.05
C CYS A 69 -12.17 -6.01 -10.50
N ASP A 70 -13.03 -5.00 -10.65
CA ASP A 70 -13.42 -4.46 -11.96
C ASP A 70 -12.21 -3.91 -12.73
N VAL A 71 -11.37 -3.09 -12.07
CA VAL A 71 -10.15 -2.51 -12.66
C VAL A 71 -9.14 -3.58 -13.03
N LEU A 72 -8.98 -4.61 -12.18
CA LEU A 72 -8.05 -5.71 -12.41
C LEU A 72 -8.56 -6.71 -13.47
N GLY A 73 -9.85 -6.74 -13.78
CA GLY A 73 -10.48 -7.76 -14.62
C GLY A 73 -10.41 -9.17 -14.02
N ARG A 74 -10.20 -9.28 -12.72
CA ARG A 74 -10.00 -10.54 -11.97
C ARG A 74 -10.77 -10.49 -10.65
N LYS A 75 -11.21 -11.66 -10.17
CA LYS A 75 -11.95 -11.77 -8.91
C LYS A 75 -11.02 -12.21 -7.78
N TYR A 76 -11.19 -11.59 -6.63
CA TYR A 76 -10.45 -11.91 -5.41
C TYR A 76 -11.39 -11.98 -4.22
N LYS A 77 -11.01 -12.78 -3.21
CA LYS A 77 -11.59 -12.73 -1.86
C LYS A 77 -10.72 -11.86 -0.96
N LEU A 78 -11.37 -11.06 -0.13
CA LEU A 78 -10.68 -10.28 0.90
C LEU A 78 -10.26 -11.18 2.06
N ARG A 79 -9.00 -11.01 2.50
CA ARG A 79 -8.48 -11.59 3.74
C ARG A 79 -8.36 -10.55 4.85
N ASP A 80 -7.89 -9.35 4.50
CA ASP A 80 -7.75 -8.24 5.43
C ASP A 80 -7.69 -6.91 4.67
N CYS A 81 -8.08 -5.80 5.35
CA CYS A 81 -7.95 -4.45 4.83
C CYS A 81 -7.54 -3.48 5.93
N TYR A 82 -6.51 -2.69 5.68
CA TYR A 82 -6.00 -1.69 6.60
C TYR A 82 -5.19 -0.60 5.87
N ALA A 83 -5.03 0.54 6.54
CA ALA A 83 -4.12 1.58 6.06
C ALA A 83 -2.84 1.63 6.87
N ASN A 84 -1.74 1.94 6.19
CA ASN A 84 -0.44 2.26 6.77
C ASN A 84 -0.10 3.73 6.56
N GLY A 85 0.50 4.33 7.60
CA GLY A 85 0.94 5.73 7.60
C GLY A 85 2.40 5.86 8.02
N HIS A 86 3.22 6.46 7.16
CA HIS A 86 4.64 6.70 7.42
C HIS A 86 4.95 8.19 7.41
N ILE A 87 5.74 8.63 8.40
CA ILE A 87 6.32 9.98 8.45
C ILE A 87 7.81 9.90 8.13
N PHE A 88 8.48 11.06 8.07
CA PHE A 88 9.95 11.09 7.98
C PHE A 88 10.59 10.31 9.13
N GLY A 89 11.56 9.47 8.79
CA GLY A 89 12.26 8.60 9.76
C GLY A 89 11.57 7.28 10.07
N THR A 90 10.36 7.03 9.56
CA THR A 90 9.71 5.72 9.68
C THR A 90 9.72 4.98 8.34
N GLN A 91 10.13 3.74 8.35
CA GLN A 91 10.07 2.85 7.19
C GLN A 91 9.68 1.44 7.62
N GLY A 92 9.09 0.68 6.69
CA GLY A 92 8.85 -0.74 6.91
C GLY A 92 10.13 -1.54 6.79
N SER A 93 10.27 -2.64 7.55
CA SER A 93 11.29 -3.64 7.28
C SER A 93 10.91 -4.49 6.07
N PRO A 94 11.89 -5.00 5.28
CA PRO A 94 11.61 -5.95 4.20
C PRO A 94 10.87 -7.18 4.72
N HIS A 95 9.73 -7.51 4.11
CA HIS A 95 8.88 -8.62 4.51
C HIS A 95 8.07 -9.17 3.35
N GLN A 96 7.51 -10.35 3.54
CA GLN A 96 6.48 -10.95 2.69
C GLN A 96 5.14 -10.85 3.42
N ASP A 97 4.06 -10.57 2.69
CA ASP A 97 2.70 -10.51 3.25
C ASP A 97 2.08 -11.90 3.46
N ALA A 98 2.47 -12.86 2.64
CA ALA A 98 2.10 -14.27 2.73
C ALA A 98 3.09 -15.15 1.96
N PRO A 99 3.28 -16.43 2.34
CA PRO A 99 4.26 -17.29 1.69
C PRO A 99 3.76 -17.96 0.40
N SER A 100 2.46 -17.99 0.13
CA SER A 100 1.86 -18.70 -1.01
C SER A 100 1.61 -17.77 -2.20
N LYS A 101 1.76 -18.31 -3.41
CA LYS A 101 1.49 -17.64 -4.69
C LYS A 101 0.00 -17.36 -4.96
N ASP A 102 -0.92 -17.94 -4.18
CA ASP A 102 -2.36 -17.67 -4.29
C ASP A 102 -2.77 -16.35 -3.63
N TYR A 103 -1.85 -15.72 -2.89
CA TYR A 103 -2.07 -14.48 -2.19
C TYR A 103 -1.49 -13.30 -2.95
N TYR A 104 -2.29 -12.23 -2.98
CA TYR A 104 -1.91 -10.96 -3.58
C TYR A 104 -2.14 -9.81 -2.60
N THR A 105 -1.38 -8.75 -2.76
CA THR A 105 -1.64 -7.48 -2.10
C THR A 105 -1.97 -6.43 -3.15
N PHE A 106 -3.10 -5.77 -2.98
CA PHE A 106 -3.41 -4.55 -3.71
C PHE A 106 -3.17 -3.36 -2.78
N LEU A 107 -2.28 -2.47 -3.18
CA LEU A 107 -1.88 -1.30 -2.39
C LEU A 107 -2.30 -0.02 -3.11
N LEU A 108 -3.22 0.74 -2.53
CA LEU A 108 -3.63 2.06 -3.02
C LEU A 108 -2.84 3.15 -2.31
N TYR A 109 -2.24 4.08 -3.05
CA TYR A 109 -1.60 5.25 -2.48
C TYR A 109 -2.59 6.41 -2.35
N SER A 110 -2.69 6.94 -1.13
CA SER A 110 -3.63 8.00 -0.78
C SER A 110 -2.91 9.14 -0.07
N ASN A 111 -2.14 9.89 -0.82
CA ASN A 111 -1.31 10.98 -0.29
C ASN A 111 -1.94 12.36 -0.48
N GLN A 112 -3.27 12.43 -0.45
CA GLN A 112 -3.97 13.70 -0.56
C GLN A 112 -3.73 14.55 0.70
N VAL A 113 -2.90 15.58 0.57
CA VAL A 113 -2.67 16.56 1.63
C VAL A 113 -3.52 17.80 1.35
N GLY A 114 -4.56 18.01 2.15
CA GLY A 114 -5.48 19.14 1.99
C GLY A 114 -6.56 18.92 0.91
N PRO A 115 -7.30 19.99 0.52
CA PRO A 115 -8.40 19.88 -0.44
C PRO A 115 -7.94 19.61 -1.87
N ASP A 116 -6.69 19.91 -2.19
CA ASP A 116 -6.12 19.70 -3.52
C ASP A 116 -5.43 18.34 -3.62
N ILE A 117 -5.69 17.62 -4.72
CA ILE A 117 -4.95 16.40 -5.08
C ILE A 117 -3.56 16.86 -5.52
N ARG A 118 -2.59 16.78 -4.64
CA ARG A 118 -1.20 17.11 -4.97
C ARG A 118 -0.54 15.91 -5.62
N LYS A 119 0.10 16.16 -6.77
CA LYS A 119 0.97 15.17 -7.41
C LYS A 119 2.14 14.87 -6.48
N TRP A 120 2.44 13.60 -6.27
CA TRP A 120 3.61 13.18 -5.51
C TRP A 120 4.89 13.67 -6.17
N LYS A 121 5.75 14.32 -5.41
CA LYS A 121 7.04 14.82 -5.91
C LYS A 121 8.11 13.76 -5.64
N PRO A 122 8.93 13.39 -6.64
CA PRO A 122 9.99 12.38 -6.46
C PRO A 122 10.93 12.64 -5.28
N GLN A 123 11.27 13.92 -5.00
CA GLN A 123 12.12 14.32 -3.88
C GLN A 123 11.50 14.07 -2.50
N TRP A 124 10.23 13.72 -2.41
CA TRP A 124 9.58 13.36 -1.15
C TRP A 124 9.91 11.92 -0.70
N GLY A 125 10.52 11.08 -1.57
CA GLY A 125 10.82 9.67 -1.26
C GLY A 125 9.55 8.85 -1.06
N GLY A 126 9.57 7.92 -0.11
CA GLY A 126 8.41 7.13 0.29
C GLY A 126 7.96 6.07 -0.72
N LYS A 127 8.87 5.60 -1.55
CA LYS A 127 8.59 4.52 -2.52
C LYS A 127 8.13 3.25 -1.79
N THR A 128 7.37 2.40 -2.49
CA THR A 128 7.33 0.98 -2.15
C THR A 128 8.41 0.29 -2.97
N VAL A 129 9.31 -0.40 -2.30
CA VAL A 129 10.45 -1.11 -2.92
C VAL A 129 10.16 -2.60 -2.89
N PHE A 130 10.39 -3.27 -4.00
CA PHE A 130 10.23 -4.70 -4.21
C PHE A 130 11.56 -5.31 -4.58
N PHE A 131 11.91 -6.45 -3.96
CA PHE A 131 13.11 -7.20 -4.28
C PHE A 131 12.78 -8.25 -5.33
N LEU A 132 13.23 -8.07 -6.57
CA LEU A 132 13.05 -9.05 -7.63
C LEU A 132 13.98 -10.26 -7.43
N ASN A 133 15.19 -9.98 -6.97
CA ASN A 133 16.19 -10.94 -6.52
C ASN A 133 17.17 -10.24 -5.54
N GLU A 134 18.33 -10.81 -5.27
CA GLU A 134 19.30 -10.25 -4.32
C GLU A 134 19.96 -8.96 -4.81
N GLU A 135 20.02 -8.72 -6.12
CA GLU A 135 20.72 -7.58 -6.72
C GLU A 135 19.76 -6.58 -7.35
N GLU A 136 18.58 -7.02 -7.78
CA GLU A 136 17.64 -6.20 -8.55
C GLU A 136 16.41 -5.83 -7.75
N HIS A 137 16.10 -4.53 -7.74
CA HIS A 137 14.94 -3.97 -7.08
C HIS A 137 14.05 -3.21 -8.05
N HIS A 138 12.74 -3.34 -7.88
CA HIS A 138 11.74 -2.50 -8.52
C HIS A 138 11.12 -1.56 -7.50
N TYR A 139 10.61 -0.39 -7.94
CA TYR A 139 9.95 0.53 -7.02
C TYR A 139 8.77 1.24 -7.64
N VAL A 140 7.78 1.56 -6.81
CA VAL A 140 6.61 2.35 -7.19
C VAL A 140 6.52 3.59 -6.32
N LEU A 141 6.39 4.77 -6.97
CA LEU A 141 6.16 6.03 -6.27
C LEU A 141 4.72 6.10 -5.76
N PRO A 142 4.49 6.62 -4.54
CA PRO A 142 3.15 6.70 -3.95
C PRO A 142 2.33 7.88 -4.51
N LYS A 143 2.06 7.85 -5.81
CA LYS A 143 1.22 8.85 -6.47
C LYS A 143 -0.23 8.69 -6.02
N PRO A 144 -0.97 9.78 -5.73
CA PRO A 144 -2.37 9.71 -5.32
C PRO A 144 -3.22 8.96 -6.34
N ASN A 145 -4.13 8.11 -5.85
CA ASN A 145 -5.03 7.28 -6.66
C ASN A 145 -4.33 6.30 -7.62
N THR A 146 -3.08 5.95 -7.31
CA THR A 146 -2.37 4.86 -8.00
C THR A 146 -2.46 3.61 -7.16
N GLY A 147 -2.84 2.49 -7.78
CA GLY A 147 -2.85 1.16 -7.18
C GLY A 147 -1.70 0.31 -7.68
N THR A 148 -1.22 -0.58 -6.84
CA THR A 148 -0.20 -1.58 -7.20
C THR A 148 -0.67 -2.95 -6.74
N LEU A 149 -0.80 -3.90 -7.68
CA LEU A 149 -1.04 -5.31 -7.39
C LEU A 149 0.26 -6.07 -7.48
N PHE A 150 0.55 -6.93 -6.51
CA PHE A 150 1.74 -7.77 -6.51
C PHE A 150 1.52 -9.08 -5.74
N PRO A 151 2.27 -10.16 -6.05
CA PRO A 151 2.27 -11.40 -5.30
C PRO A 151 2.70 -11.15 -3.85
N SER A 152 1.95 -11.68 -2.88
CA SER A 152 2.23 -11.44 -1.46
C SER A 152 3.52 -12.09 -0.94
N ASN A 153 4.09 -13.01 -1.72
CA ASN A 153 5.37 -13.66 -1.41
C ASN A 153 6.61 -12.91 -1.95
N ILE A 154 6.43 -11.77 -2.64
CA ILE A 154 7.56 -10.91 -2.99
C ILE A 154 8.00 -10.09 -1.76
N PHE A 155 9.31 -10.07 -1.47
CA PHE A 155 9.84 -9.20 -0.43
C PHE A 155 9.69 -7.74 -0.82
N HIS A 156 9.13 -6.95 0.09
CA HIS A 156 8.93 -5.53 -0.14
C HIS A 156 8.95 -4.73 1.16
N TYR A 157 9.10 -3.42 1.03
CA TYR A 157 8.97 -2.50 2.16
C TYR A 157 8.54 -1.10 1.69
N ALA A 158 8.02 -0.31 2.62
CA ALA A 158 7.78 1.12 2.42
C ALA A 158 9.04 1.90 2.83
N GLU A 159 9.66 2.59 1.87
CA GLU A 159 10.77 3.53 2.14
C GLU A 159 10.27 4.73 2.96
N SER A 160 11.11 5.27 3.82
CA SER A 160 10.83 6.50 4.55
C SER A 160 10.63 7.68 3.60
N THR A 161 9.75 8.60 3.95
CA THR A 161 9.72 9.90 3.29
C THR A 161 10.96 10.72 3.65
N THR A 162 11.31 11.69 2.80
CA THR A 162 12.38 12.62 3.10
C THR A 162 11.88 13.78 3.98
N ARG A 163 12.80 14.56 4.56
CA ARG A 163 12.48 15.79 5.31
C ARG A 163 11.70 16.84 4.52
N HIS A 164 11.63 16.71 3.21
CA HIS A 164 10.86 17.63 2.33
C HIS A 164 9.36 17.31 2.28
N PHE A 165 8.93 16.21 2.91
CA PHE A 165 7.53 15.84 3.03
C PHE A 165 7.11 15.91 4.50
N SER A 166 6.27 16.87 4.84
CA SER A 166 5.82 17.13 6.21
C SER A 166 4.49 16.47 6.57
N GLY A 167 3.97 15.60 5.69
CA GLY A 167 2.69 14.91 5.89
C GLY A 167 2.85 13.44 6.28
N LEU A 168 1.71 12.77 6.42
CA LEU A 168 1.64 11.32 6.56
C LEU A 168 1.59 10.68 5.16
N ARG A 169 2.57 9.83 4.82
CA ARG A 169 2.52 9.01 3.61
C ARG A 169 1.57 7.85 3.88
N MET A 170 0.40 7.88 3.24
CA MET A 170 -0.67 6.93 3.48
C MET A 170 -0.83 5.95 2.32
N SER A 171 -1.08 4.69 2.66
CA SER A 171 -1.51 3.67 1.72
C SER A 171 -2.58 2.79 2.35
N VAL A 172 -3.51 2.29 1.54
CA VAL A 172 -4.50 1.29 1.94
C VAL A 172 -4.12 -0.03 1.29
N ALA A 173 -4.04 -1.10 2.09
CA ALA A 173 -3.69 -2.44 1.64
C ALA A 173 -4.93 -3.35 1.72
N TRP A 174 -5.28 -3.97 0.60
CA TRP A 174 -6.19 -5.10 0.54
C TRP A 174 -5.36 -6.37 0.40
N LYS A 175 -5.45 -7.26 1.38
CA LYS A 175 -4.85 -8.59 1.33
C LYS A 175 -5.84 -9.55 0.68
N LEU A 176 -5.47 -10.11 -0.45
CA LEU A 176 -6.34 -10.78 -1.39
C LEU A 176 -5.96 -12.25 -1.55
N ILE A 177 -6.97 -13.08 -1.87
CA ILE A 177 -6.79 -14.49 -2.25
C ILE A 177 -7.46 -14.68 -3.62
N THR A 178 -6.82 -15.37 -4.53
CA THR A 178 -7.42 -15.77 -5.83
C THR A 178 -8.64 -16.64 -5.62
N GLN A 179 -9.64 -16.47 -6.50
CA GLN A 179 -10.86 -17.30 -6.52
C GLN A 179 -10.77 -18.39 -7.58
#